data_ec3981f02145ce296c7831c6247def66
#
_entry.id   ec3981f02145ce296c7831c6247def66
#
_cell.length_a   1.000
_cell.length_b   1.000
_cell.length_c   1.000
_cell.angle_alpha   90.00
_cell.angle_beta   90.00
_cell.angle_gamma   90.00
#
_symmetry.space_group_name_H-M   'P 1'
#
loop_
_entity.id
_entity.type
_entity.pdbx_description
1 polymer ?
#
loop_
_entity_poly.entity_id
_entity_poly.type
_entity_poly.pdbx_seq_one_letter_code
_entity_poly.pdbx_strand_id
1 'polypeptide(L)'
;MQAQLGCQNRPWHEHTLEEALGGIAGAGFHIVGFVAQQGKPVISADSTDEDIARLKELLQSHGLRPQMAIRQPNLWELGEAEAVSVFLRDMERGKALGLDYFILTGISDEKRYESWFRAVEACLPRAAELGLQLLLKPHGGLCALADDLQRAVDRFSHPSFGICYDPGNVYYYTGEKAEEDLPKIVRYVRAMCIKDEVGGKKGEVMITPGTGLVDFHRIFSILNDAGFSGPCWVECLGGKTVAEINEEAKKTYRFLTEVVGRV
;
A
#
# COMPACT_ATOMS: atom_id res chain seq x y z
N MET A 1 1.03 -11.27 -17.56
CA MET A 1 1.05 -10.90 -16.11
C MET A 1 -0.35 -11.00 -15.51
N GLN A 2 -0.50 -11.45 -14.26
CA GLN A 2 -1.78 -11.50 -13.56
C GLN A 2 -1.81 -10.42 -12.45
N ALA A 3 -1.82 -9.15 -12.85
CA ALA A 3 -1.97 -8.06 -11.90
C ALA A 3 -3.44 -7.90 -11.49
N GLN A 4 -3.70 -7.79 -10.17
CA GLN A 4 -5.02 -7.51 -9.62
C GLN A 4 -5.10 -6.02 -9.32
N LEU A 5 -5.89 -5.27 -10.10
CA LEU A 5 -6.05 -3.84 -9.90
C LEU A 5 -7.00 -3.54 -8.74
N GLY A 6 -6.54 -2.73 -7.81
CA GLY A 6 -7.29 -2.21 -6.67
C GLY A 6 -7.08 -0.70 -6.50
N CYS A 7 -7.81 -0.10 -5.57
CA CYS A 7 -7.66 1.30 -5.23
C CYS A 7 -7.75 1.48 -3.71
N GLN A 8 -6.95 2.40 -3.17
CA GLN A 8 -7.04 2.79 -1.76
C GLN A 8 -8.07 3.90 -1.59
N ASN A 9 -8.63 4.02 -0.38
CA ASN A 9 -9.52 5.14 -0.02
C ASN A 9 -8.78 6.48 0.11
N ARG A 10 -7.45 6.50 0.06
CA ARG A 10 -6.62 7.69 0.30
C ARG A 10 -7.00 8.93 -0.53
N PRO A 11 -7.33 8.85 -1.84
CA PRO A 11 -7.74 10.05 -2.59
C PRO A 11 -8.95 10.77 -2.01
N TRP A 12 -9.86 10.02 -1.37
CA TRP A 12 -11.07 10.55 -0.71
C TRP A 12 -10.90 10.75 0.80
N HIS A 13 -9.68 10.85 1.33
CA HIS A 13 -9.43 10.82 2.78
C HIS A 13 -10.10 11.94 3.58
N GLU A 14 -10.45 13.06 2.94
CA GLU A 14 -11.20 14.18 3.54
C GLU A 14 -12.73 13.99 3.47
N HIS A 15 -13.20 13.06 2.65
CA HIS A 15 -14.62 12.75 2.44
C HIS A 15 -15.08 11.58 3.31
N THR A 16 -16.31 11.12 3.16
CA THR A 16 -16.79 9.94 3.89
C THR A 16 -16.24 8.64 3.29
N LEU A 17 -16.18 7.58 4.10
CA LEU A 17 -15.76 6.27 3.60
C LEU A 17 -16.73 5.74 2.53
N GLU A 18 -18.03 5.99 2.69
CA GLU A 18 -19.06 5.58 1.72
C GLU A 18 -18.84 6.24 0.36
N GLU A 19 -18.53 7.55 0.32
CA GLU A 19 -18.17 8.27 -0.91
C GLU A 19 -16.91 7.69 -1.57
N ALA A 20 -15.89 7.35 -0.75
CA ALA A 20 -14.67 6.71 -1.24
C ALA A 20 -14.96 5.34 -1.87
N LEU A 21 -15.72 4.48 -1.18
CA LEU A 21 -16.07 3.14 -1.69
C LEU A 21 -16.95 3.23 -2.95
N GLY A 22 -17.90 4.17 -2.98
CA GLY A 22 -18.70 4.46 -4.17
C GLY A 22 -17.87 4.90 -5.37
N GLY A 23 -16.87 5.78 -5.13
CA GLY A 23 -15.92 6.24 -6.15
C GLY A 23 -15.05 5.11 -6.69
N ILE A 24 -14.51 4.27 -5.81
CA ILE A 24 -13.68 3.11 -6.15
C ILE A 24 -14.47 2.11 -7.01
N ALA A 25 -15.66 1.70 -6.54
CA ALA A 25 -16.53 0.78 -7.27
C ALA A 25 -17.01 1.36 -8.60
N GLY A 26 -17.43 2.63 -8.60
CA GLY A 26 -17.89 3.34 -9.79
C GLY A 26 -16.81 3.57 -10.86
N ALA A 27 -15.53 3.47 -10.49
CA ALA A 27 -14.41 3.52 -11.43
C ALA A 27 -14.13 2.16 -12.10
N GLY A 28 -14.65 1.05 -11.55
CA GLY A 28 -14.46 -0.32 -12.06
C GLY A 28 -13.52 -1.17 -11.21
N PHE A 29 -13.01 -0.66 -10.08
CA PHE A 29 -12.22 -1.47 -9.15
C PHE A 29 -13.14 -2.36 -8.30
N HIS A 30 -12.67 -3.60 -8.01
CA HIS A 30 -13.35 -4.55 -7.13
C HIS A 30 -12.55 -4.85 -5.86
N ILE A 31 -11.38 -4.24 -5.72
CA ILE A 31 -10.46 -4.43 -4.59
C ILE A 31 -10.20 -3.08 -3.95
N VAL A 32 -10.33 -3.02 -2.62
CA VAL A 32 -10.03 -1.81 -1.86
C VAL A 32 -8.91 -2.03 -0.85
N GLY A 33 -8.05 -1.01 -0.73
CA GLY A 33 -7.06 -0.89 0.34
C GLY A 33 -7.40 0.24 1.29
N PHE A 34 -6.99 0.13 2.55
CA PHE A 34 -7.32 1.11 3.57
C PHE A 34 -6.12 1.89 4.08
N VAL A 35 -6.33 3.19 4.15
CA VAL A 35 -5.56 4.15 4.95
C VAL A 35 -6.51 4.86 5.91
N ALA A 36 -5.99 5.83 6.68
CA ALA A 36 -6.87 6.66 7.51
C ALA A 36 -7.92 7.40 6.68
N GLN A 37 -9.15 7.45 7.18
CA GLN A 37 -10.27 8.22 6.64
C GLN A 37 -10.62 9.30 7.63
N GLN A 38 -10.62 10.56 7.21
CA GLN A 38 -10.86 11.72 8.09
C GLN A 38 -10.00 11.68 9.39
N GLY A 39 -8.71 11.32 9.22
CA GLY A 39 -7.75 11.22 10.32
C GLY A 39 -7.90 9.98 11.23
N LYS A 40 -8.84 9.07 10.96
CA LYS A 40 -9.04 7.86 11.76
C LYS A 40 -8.75 6.60 10.94
N PRO A 41 -8.12 5.57 11.53
CA PRO A 41 -7.97 4.29 10.83
C PRO A 41 -9.34 3.67 10.54
N VAL A 42 -9.51 3.12 9.33
CA VAL A 42 -10.75 2.41 8.93
C VAL A 42 -10.89 1.08 9.69
N ILE A 43 -9.76 0.44 9.99
CA ILE A 43 -9.64 -0.76 10.80
C ILE A 43 -8.45 -0.63 11.74
N SER A 44 -8.61 -1.01 12.99
CA SER A 44 -7.56 -0.92 14.02
C SER A 44 -7.73 -1.96 15.13
N ALA A 45 -6.76 -2.03 16.01
CA ALA A 45 -6.77 -2.85 17.23
C ALA A 45 -8.02 -2.66 18.10
N ASP A 46 -8.64 -1.47 18.03
CA ASP A 46 -9.81 -1.10 18.84
C ASP A 46 -11.15 -1.34 18.11
N SER A 47 -11.11 -1.81 16.85
CA SER A 47 -12.33 -2.14 16.11
C SER A 47 -13.06 -3.31 16.75
N THR A 48 -14.35 -3.13 17.04
CA THR A 48 -15.21 -4.20 17.58
C THR A 48 -15.68 -5.16 16.50
N ASP A 49 -16.28 -6.29 16.89
CA ASP A 49 -16.86 -7.23 15.93
C ASP A 49 -18.06 -6.60 15.19
N GLU A 50 -18.80 -5.69 15.85
CA GLU A 50 -19.87 -4.91 15.21
C GLU A 50 -19.31 -3.92 14.18
N ASP A 51 -18.17 -3.27 14.45
CA ASP A 51 -17.52 -2.38 13.48
C ASP A 51 -17.09 -3.16 12.24
N ILE A 52 -16.50 -4.34 12.43
CA ILE A 52 -16.10 -5.23 11.34
C ILE A 52 -17.30 -5.70 10.53
N ALA A 53 -18.39 -6.08 11.19
CA ALA A 53 -19.61 -6.52 10.53
C ALA A 53 -20.22 -5.41 9.67
N ARG A 54 -20.36 -4.20 10.23
CA ARG A 54 -20.84 -3.01 9.49
C ARG A 54 -19.95 -2.68 8.28
N LEU A 55 -18.63 -2.76 8.45
CA LEU A 55 -17.70 -2.50 7.35
C LEU A 55 -17.82 -3.56 6.25
N LYS A 56 -18.00 -4.83 6.60
CA LYS A 56 -18.26 -5.91 5.63
C LYS A 56 -19.57 -5.68 4.85
N GLU A 57 -20.65 -5.30 5.52
CA GLU A 57 -21.92 -4.98 4.87
C GLU A 57 -21.77 -3.81 3.89
N LEU A 58 -21.07 -2.74 4.31
CA LEU A 58 -20.80 -1.59 3.46
C LEU A 58 -19.96 -1.97 2.24
N LEU A 59 -18.92 -2.78 2.41
CA LEU A 59 -18.10 -3.29 1.31
C LEU A 59 -18.92 -4.15 0.34
N GLN A 60 -19.75 -5.03 0.86
CA GLN A 60 -20.62 -5.89 0.08
C GLN A 60 -21.64 -5.08 -0.74
N SER A 61 -22.22 -4.02 -0.17
CA SER A 61 -23.17 -3.14 -0.89
C SER A 61 -22.53 -2.43 -2.10
N HIS A 62 -21.22 -2.23 -2.08
CA HIS A 62 -20.46 -1.69 -3.22
C HIS A 62 -19.77 -2.76 -4.09
N GLY A 63 -19.93 -4.04 -3.80
CA GLY A 63 -19.27 -5.13 -4.52
C GLY A 63 -17.73 -5.11 -4.39
N LEU A 64 -17.21 -4.60 -3.27
CA LEU A 64 -15.78 -4.45 -3.01
C LEU A 64 -15.26 -5.54 -2.07
N ARG A 65 -14.06 -6.04 -2.36
CA ARG A 65 -13.29 -6.93 -1.48
C ARG A 65 -12.15 -6.14 -0.82
N PRO A 66 -12.07 -6.13 0.53
CA PRO A 66 -10.94 -5.54 1.22
C PRO A 66 -9.70 -6.42 1.01
N GLN A 67 -8.51 -5.81 0.92
CA GLN A 67 -7.31 -6.61 0.69
C GLN A 67 -6.12 -6.15 1.52
N MET A 68 -5.95 -4.86 1.80
CA MET A 68 -4.79 -4.36 2.52
C MET A 68 -5.13 -3.19 3.43
N ALA A 69 -4.27 -2.95 4.43
CA ALA A 69 -4.23 -1.70 5.19
C ALA A 69 -2.78 -1.21 5.33
N ILE A 70 -2.58 0.11 5.31
CA ILE A 70 -1.28 0.71 5.66
C ILE A 70 -1.24 0.89 7.17
N ARG A 71 -0.56 -0.02 7.85
CA ARG A 71 -0.36 -0.01 9.31
C ARG A 71 0.91 -0.77 9.67
N GLN A 72 1.54 -0.35 10.75
CA GLN A 72 2.78 -0.96 11.28
C GLN A 72 2.88 -0.72 12.79
N PRO A 73 3.84 -1.34 13.51
CA PRO A 73 4.09 -0.99 14.91
C PRO A 73 4.33 0.51 15.07
N ASN A 74 3.51 1.19 15.87
CA ASN A 74 3.56 2.64 16.07
C ASN A 74 4.66 3.02 17.10
N LEU A 75 5.89 3.03 16.65
CA LEU A 75 7.04 3.42 17.48
C LEU A 75 7.17 4.94 17.66
N TRP A 76 6.34 5.76 17.00
CA TRP A 76 6.35 7.20 17.17
C TRP A 76 5.77 7.63 18.51
N GLU A 77 4.74 6.92 18.95
CA GLU A 77 3.92 7.27 20.13
C GLU A 77 4.08 6.24 21.26
N LEU A 78 4.42 4.99 20.94
CA LEU A 78 4.43 3.86 21.88
C LEU A 78 5.84 3.32 22.10
N GLY A 79 6.03 2.68 23.26
CA GLY A 79 7.20 1.83 23.52
C GLY A 79 7.16 0.56 22.63
N GLU A 80 8.32 -0.07 22.41
CA GLU A 80 8.47 -1.21 21.48
C GLU A 80 7.49 -2.37 21.80
N ALA A 81 7.41 -2.79 23.06
CA ALA A 81 6.53 -3.90 23.47
C ALA A 81 5.03 -3.57 23.28
N GLU A 82 4.64 -2.34 23.56
CA GLU A 82 3.25 -1.88 23.38
C GLU A 82 2.92 -1.74 21.89
N ALA A 83 3.81 -1.16 21.10
CA ALA A 83 3.64 -1.03 19.65
C ALA A 83 3.47 -2.40 18.98
N VAL A 84 4.24 -3.42 19.38
CA VAL A 84 4.09 -4.81 18.94
C VAL A 84 2.72 -5.34 19.36
N SER A 85 2.33 -5.20 20.63
CA SER A 85 1.04 -5.68 21.14
C SER A 85 -0.15 -5.08 20.40
N VAL A 86 -0.11 -3.78 20.12
CA VAL A 86 -1.17 -3.09 19.34
C VAL A 86 -1.21 -3.61 17.92
N PHE A 87 -0.06 -3.73 17.25
CA PHE A 87 -0.01 -4.17 15.86
C PHE A 87 -0.43 -5.65 15.68
N LEU A 88 -0.16 -6.51 16.67
CA LEU A 88 -0.70 -7.88 16.67
C LEU A 88 -2.22 -7.89 16.64
N ARG A 89 -2.87 -7.03 17.44
CA ARG A 89 -4.34 -6.89 17.39
C ARG A 89 -4.82 -6.24 16.09
N ASP A 90 -4.09 -5.24 15.54
CA ASP A 90 -4.39 -4.70 14.19
C ASP A 90 -4.46 -5.82 13.14
N MET A 91 -3.49 -6.75 13.16
CA MET A 91 -3.45 -7.89 12.26
C MET A 91 -4.64 -8.83 12.45
N GLU A 92 -5.03 -9.13 13.69
CA GLU A 92 -6.19 -9.96 14.00
C GLU A 92 -7.49 -9.31 13.51
N ARG A 93 -7.68 -8.01 13.73
CA ARG A 93 -8.85 -7.26 13.25
C ARG A 93 -8.87 -7.16 11.72
N GLY A 94 -7.71 -6.89 11.12
CA GLY A 94 -7.57 -6.90 9.67
C GLY A 94 -7.89 -8.26 9.05
N LYS A 95 -7.40 -9.35 9.64
CA LYS A 95 -7.75 -10.71 9.19
C LYS A 95 -9.22 -11.03 9.35
N ALA A 96 -9.84 -10.62 10.46
CA ALA A 96 -11.26 -10.75 10.68
C ALA A 96 -12.10 -10.00 9.63
N LEU A 97 -11.61 -8.83 9.15
CA LEU A 97 -12.21 -8.09 8.03
C LEU A 97 -12.04 -8.81 6.68
N GLY A 98 -10.97 -9.60 6.52
CA GLY A 98 -10.63 -10.29 5.27
C GLY A 98 -9.42 -9.72 4.55
N LEU A 99 -8.54 -8.97 5.26
CA LEU A 99 -7.29 -8.49 4.68
C LEU A 99 -6.29 -9.65 4.47
N ASP A 100 -5.47 -9.50 3.45
CA ASP A 100 -4.35 -10.39 3.14
C ASP A 100 -2.99 -9.70 3.40
N TYR A 101 -2.96 -8.36 3.42
CA TYR A 101 -1.72 -7.59 3.44
C TYR A 101 -1.76 -6.44 4.45
N PHE A 102 -0.62 -6.24 5.12
CA PHE A 102 -0.32 -5.01 5.84
C PHE A 102 0.90 -4.34 5.20
N ILE A 103 0.76 -3.06 4.85
CA ILE A 103 1.83 -2.28 4.23
C ILE A 103 2.55 -1.48 5.30
N LEU A 104 3.86 -1.71 5.39
CA LEU A 104 4.76 -1.06 6.31
C LEU A 104 5.46 0.09 5.58
N THR A 105 5.62 1.24 6.24
CA THR A 105 6.26 2.43 5.67
C THR A 105 7.64 2.71 6.27
N GLY A 106 8.13 1.80 7.12
CA GLY A 106 9.40 1.99 7.80
C GLY A 106 9.36 3.15 8.80
N ILE A 107 10.52 3.68 9.10
CA ILE A 107 10.71 4.79 10.02
C ILE A 107 11.84 5.70 9.52
N SER A 108 11.74 7.01 9.73
CA SER A 108 12.74 7.98 9.28
C SER A 108 13.80 8.34 10.34
N ASP A 109 13.52 8.08 11.61
CA ASP A 109 14.48 8.32 12.72
C ASP A 109 15.48 7.16 12.79
N GLU A 110 16.73 7.42 12.40
CA GLU A 110 17.81 6.41 12.38
C GLU A 110 18.06 5.76 13.76
N LYS A 111 17.84 6.50 14.85
CA LYS A 111 17.99 5.97 16.22
C LYS A 111 16.97 4.87 16.54
N ARG A 112 15.91 4.77 15.76
CA ARG A 112 14.82 3.80 15.95
C ARG A 112 14.82 2.67 14.92
N TYR A 113 15.77 2.62 13.98
CA TYR A 113 15.82 1.57 12.96
C TYR A 113 15.87 0.18 13.60
N GLU A 114 16.75 -0.03 14.58
CA GLU A 114 16.86 -1.32 15.27
C GLU A 114 15.58 -1.69 16.05
N SER A 115 14.94 -0.73 16.69
CA SER A 115 13.64 -0.96 17.36
C SER A 115 12.54 -1.32 16.37
N TRP A 116 12.54 -0.67 15.21
CA TRP A 116 11.57 -0.98 14.15
C TRP A 116 11.79 -2.41 13.62
N PHE A 117 13.03 -2.81 13.35
CA PHE A 117 13.34 -4.16 12.92
C PHE A 117 12.89 -5.20 13.93
N ARG A 118 13.23 -5.04 15.22
CA ARG A 118 12.79 -5.97 16.27
C ARG A 118 11.27 -6.03 16.40
N ALA A 119 10.60 -4.90 16.33
CA ALA A 119 9.14 -4.86 16.42
C ALA A 119 8.45 -5.59 15.26
N VAL A 120 8.92 -5.42 14.02
CA VAL A 120 8.39 -6.15 12.86
C VAL A 120 8.73 -7.64 12.97
N GLU A 121 9.96 -7.99 13.33
CA GLU A 121 10.41 -9.37 13.51
C GLU A 121 9.55 -10.13 14.53
N ALA A 122 9.19 -9.49 15.65
CA ALA A 122 8.30 -10.06 16.66
C ALA A 122 6.85 -10.32 16.13
N CYS A 123 6.43 -9.63 15.09
CA CYS A 123 5.09 -9.78 14.50
C CYS A 123 5.03 -10.84 13.38
N LEU A 124 6.14 -11.22 12.76
CA LEU A 124 6.18 -12.13 11.62
C LEU A 124 5.62 -13.54 11.90
N PRO A 125 5.87 -14.17 13.05
CA PRO A 125 5.28 -15.48 13.35
C PRO A 125 3.73 -15.41 13.37
N ARG A 126 3.17 -14.37 13.96
CA ARG A 126 1.72 -14.18 14.01
C ARG A 126 1.13 -13.87 12.63
N ALA A 127 1.84 -13.09 11.80
CA ALA A 127 1.46 -12.88 10.42
C ALA A 127 1.36 -14.20 9.64
N ALA A 128 2.33 -15.10 9.82
CA ALA A 128 2.32 -16.43 9.20
C ALA A 128 1.12 -17.28 9.65
N GLU A 129 0.85 -17.33 10.96
CA GLU A 129 -0.30 -18.06 11.53
C GLU A 129 -1.63 -17.55 10.97
N LEU A 130 -1.76 -16.24 10.77
CA LEU A 130 -2.96 -15.61 10.21
C LEU A 130 -3.02 -15.68 8.68
N GLY A 131 -1.96 -16.15 8.00
CA GLY A 131 -1.85 -16.14 6.54
C GLY A 131 -1.80 -14.72 5.98
N LEU A 132 -1.18 -13.79 6.70
CA LEU A 132 -0.98 -12.40 6.31
C LEU A 132 0.42 -12.19 5.74
N GLN A 133 0.56 -11.18 4.87
CA GLN A 133 1.83 -10.69 4.38
C GLN A 133 2.10 -9.29 4.92
N LEU A 134 3.28 -9.07 5.47
CA LEU A 134 3.80 -7.77 5.88
C LEU A 134 4.73 -7.26 4.75
N LEU A 135 4.32 -6.20 4.07
CA LEU A 135 5.05 -5.72 2.88
C LEU A 135 5.65 -4.34 3.15
N LEU A 136 6.97 -4.24 3.06
CA LEU A 136 7.67 -2.96 3.21
C LEU A 136 7.59 -2.16 1.91
N LYS A 137 7.25 -0.88 2.04
CA LYS A 137 7.09 0.05 0.92
C LYS A 137 8.20 1.10 0.92
N PRO A 138 8.78 1.48 -0.24
CA PRO A 138 9.61 2.68 -0.33
C PRO A 138 8.91 3.90 0.28
N HIS A 139 9.52 4.50 1.32
CA HIS A 139 8.93 5.64 2.03
C HIS A 139 9.98 6.59 2.64
N GLY A 140 11.19 6.59 2.08
CA GLY A 140 12.32 7.35 2.64
C GLY A 140 12.90 6.69 3.90
N GLY A 141 13.85 7.36 4.53
CA GLY A 141 14.48 6.85 5.76
C GLY A 141 15.02 5.43 5.60
N LEU A 142 14.55 4.52 6.45
CA LEU A 142 14.94 3.10 6.50
C LEU A 142 14.68 2.33 5.19
N CYS A 143 13.78 2.80 4.34
CA CYS A 143 13.30 2.08 3.15
C CYS A 143 13.15 3.02 1.94
N ALA A 144 14.21 3.72 1.55
CA ALA A 144 14.17 4.69 0.46
C ALA A 144 14.33 4.04 -0.92
N LEU A 145 15.30 3.14 -1.07
CA LEU A 145 15.69 2.50 -2.34
C LEU A 145 15.78 0.96 -2.21
N ALA A 146 16.00 0.30 -3.32
CA ALA A 146 16.12 -1.15 -3.41
C ALA A 146 17.17 -1.74 -2.44
N ASP A 147 18.30 -1.07 -2.26
CA ASP A 147 19.34 -1.53 -1.34
C ASP A 147 18.89 -1.50 0.13
N ASP A 148 18.04 -0.54 0.49
CA ASP A 148 17.44 -0.47 1.82
C ASP A 148 16.41 -1.59 2.01
N LEU A 149 15.58 -1.81 1.00
CA LEU A 149 14.59 -2.88 0.98
C LEU A 149 15.26 -4.27 1.02
N GLN A 150 16.40 -4.42 0.31
CA GLN A 150 17.17 -5.67 0.33
C GLN A 150 17.70 -5.97 1.74
N ARG A 151 18.23 -4.96 2.47
CA ARG A 151 18.66 -5.14 3.86
C ARG A 151 17.53 -5.65 4.75
N ALA A 152 16.31 -5.15 4.58
CA ALA A 152 15.15 -5.62 5.34
C ALA A 152 14.78 -7.07 4.98
N VAL A 153 14.78 -7.41 3.69
CA VAL A 153 14.52 -8.78 3.21
C VAL A 153 15.55 -9.76 3.77
N ASP A 154 16.83 -9.40 3.69
CA ASP A 154 17.94 -10.25 4.18
C ASP A 154 17.85 -10.46 5.69
N ARG A 155 17.52 -9.39 6.44
CA ARG A 155 17.37 -9.46 7.89
C ARG A 155 16.24 -10.38 8.33
N PHE A 156 15.07 -10.20 7.76
CA PHE A 156 13.89 -10.98 8.18
C PHE A 156 13.89 -12.39 7.59
N SER A 157 14.28 -12.54 6.34
CA SER A 157 14.32 -13.84 5.63
C SER A 157 13.09 -14.72 5.93
N HIS A 158 11.90 -14.12 5.90
CA HIS A 158 10.66 -14.72 6.38
C HIS A 158 9.60 -14.83 5.28
N PRO A 159 8.87 -15.96 5.14
CA PRO A 159 7.89 -16.15 4.06
C PRO A 159 6.71 -15.17 4.08
N SER A 160 6.38 -14.60 5.25
CA SER A 160 5.33 -13.58 5.38
C SER A 160 5.85 -12.15 5.23
N PHE A 161 7.11 -11.95 4.80
CA PHE A 161 7.67 -10.64 4.53
C PHE A 161 8.02 -10.49 3.05
N GLY A 162 7.77 -9.30 2.49
CA GLY A 162 8.09 -8.96 1.11
C GLY A 162 8.02 -7.47 0.86
N ILE A 163 7.98 -7.09 -0.39
CA ILE A 163 8.00 -5.70 -0.83
C ILE A 163 6.68 -5.32 -1.51
N CYS A 164 6.13 -4.17 -1.12
CA CYS A 164 5.12 -3.44 -1.88
C CYS A 164 5.83 -2.26 -2.56
N TYR A 165 6.21 -2.41 -3.83
CA TYR A 165 6.98 -1.37 -4.50
C TYR A 165 6.11 -0.16 -4.83
N ASP A 166 6.65 1.04 -4.63
CA ASP A 166 5.96 2.33 -4.87
C ASP A 166 6.88 3.24 -5.69
N PRO A 167 6.74 3.26 -7.03
CA PRO A 167 7.63 4.02 -7.91
C PRO A 167 7.54 5.53 -7.67
N GLY A 168 6.36 6.08 -7.40
CA GLY A 168 6.18 7.49 -7.10
C GLY A 168 6.91 7.91 -5.81
N ASN A 169 6.96 7.03 -4.81
CA ASN A 169 7.73 7.28 -3.59
C ASN A 169 9.24 7.25 -3.83
N VAL A 170 9.75 6.41 -4.71
CA VAL A 170 11.17 6.43 -5.09
C VAL A 170 11.53 7.80 -5.64
N TYR A 171 10.80 8.32 -6.63
CA TYR A 171 10.99 9.67 -7.14
C TYR A 171 10.84 10.72 -6.03
N TYR A 172 9.76 10.67 -5.27
CA TYR A 172 9.45 11.67 -4.23
C TYR A 172 10.52 11.77 -3.14
N TYR A 173 10.98 10.64 -2.60
CA TYR A 173 11.93 10.65 -1.48
C TYR A 173 13.38 10.81 -1.91
N THR A 174 13.76 10.32 -3.08
CA THR A 174 15.16 10.24 -3.50
C THR A 174 15.49 11.08 -4.73
N GLY A 175 14.56 11.26 -5.65
CA GLY A 175 14.76 11.83 -6.97
C GLY A 175 15.33 10.84 -7.98
N GLU A 176 15.56 9.58 -7.55
CA GLU A 176 16.07 8.53 -8.43
C GLU A 176 14.95 7.94 -9.29
N LYS A 177 15.33 7.32 -10.41
CA LYS A 177 14.37 6.69 -11.32
C LYS A 177 13.95 5.31 -10.81
N ALA A 178 12.66 5.15 -10.59
CA ALA A 178 12.09 3.89 -10.12
C ALA A 178 12.34 2.73 -11.09
N GLU A 179 12.37 3.00 -12.39
CA GLU A 179 12.62 2.02 -13.47
C GLU A 179 14.06 1.47 -13.45
N GLU A 180 15.01 2.22 -12.86
CA GLU A 180 16.40 1.80 -12.68
C GLU A 180 16.62 1.13 -11.31
N ASP A 181 15.77 1.43 -10.32
CA ASP A 181 15.83 0.87 -8.98
C ASP A 181 15.09 -0.47 -8.86
N LEU A 182 13.89 -0.58 -9.43
CA LEU A 182 13.04 -1.78 -9.35
C LEU A 182 13.75 -3.09 -9.74
N PRO A 183 14.57 -3.18 -10.83
CA PRO A 183 15.23 -4.43 -11.23
C PRO A 183 16.09 -5.06 -10.14
N LYS A 184 16.64 -4.24 -9.22
CA LYS A 184 17.51 -4.71 -8.12
C LYS A 184 16.75 -5.53 -7.08
N ILE A 185 15.45 -5.25 -6.89
CA ILE A 185 14.62 -5.83 -5.83
C ILE A 185 13.40 -6.61 -6.34
N VAL A 186 13.14 -6.63 -7.64
CA VAL A 186 11.90 -7.12 -8.26
C VAL A 186 11.50 -8.52 -7.83
N ARG A 187 12.46 -9.42 -7.57
CA ARG A 187 12.21 -10.81 -7.14
C ARG A 187 11.47 -10.92 -5.79
N TYR A 188 11.51 -9.86 -4.98
CA TYR A 188 10.86 -9.80 -3.67
C TYR A 188 9.58 -8.97 -3.68
N VAL A 189 9.23 -8.38 -4.83
CA VAL A 189 8.01 -7.59 -4.98
C VAL A 189 6.81 -8.53 -5.02
N ARG A 190 5.89 -8.32 -4.09
CA ARG A 190 4.64 -9.08 -3.97
C ARG A 190 3.40 -8.24 -4.21
N ALA A 191 3.56 -6.92 -4.17
CA ALA A 191 2.49 -5.96 -4.44
C ALA A 191 3.08 -4.65 -4.98
N MET A 192 2.21 -3.82 -5.56
CA MET A 192 2.55 -2.47 -6.04
C MET A 192 1.62 -1.44 -5.43
N CYS A 193 2.16 -0.29 -5.01
CA CYS A 193 1.40 0.95 -4.93
C CYS A 193 1.52 1.69 -6.26
N ILE A 194 0.38 2.01 -6.86
CA ILE A 194 0.31 2.84 -8.06
C ILE A 194 0.23 4.29 -7.61
N LYS A 195 1.35 4.94 -7.71
CA LYS A 195 1.54 6.35 -7.39
C LYS A 195 2.46 6.96 -8.42
N ASP A 196 2.09 8.12 -8.92
CA ASP A 196 2.90 8.93 -9.80
C ASP A 196 3.47 10.15 -9.05
N GLU A 197 4.37 10.85 -9.67
CA GLU A 197 5.01 12.02 -9.09
C GLU A 197 5.38 13.00 -10.21
N VAL A 198 5.31 14.30 -9.94
CA VAL A 198 5.76 15.35 -10.85
C VAL A 198 6.57 16.39 -10.08
N GLY A 199 7.68 16.81 -10.68
CA GLY A 199 8.56 17.81 -10.09
C GLY A 199 9.85 17.26 -9.50
N GLY A 200 10.01 15.95 -9.37
CA GLY A 200 11.19 15.28 -8.82
C GLY A 200 11.17 15.27 -7.29
N LYS A 201 12.33 15.17 -6.67
CA LYS A 201 12.44 15.00 -5.22
C LYS A 201 11.60 16.01 -4.42
N LYS A 202 10.64 15.50 -3.61
CA LYS A 202 9.65 16.26 -2.84
C LYS A 202 8.63 17.02 -3.70
N GLY A 203 8.43 16.58 -4.93
CA GLY A 203 7.39 17.10 -5.81
C GLY A 203 5.97 16.69 -5.44
N GLU A 204 5.03 16.84 -6.38
CA GLU A 204 3.62 16.56 -6.14
C GLU A 204 3.29 15.09 -6.45
N VAL A 205 2.56 14.44 -5.54
CA VAL A 205 2.14 13.03 -5.67
C VAL A 205 0.62 12.84 -5.74
N MET A 206 -0.18 13.87 -5.41
CA MET A 206 -1.64 13.80 -5.53
C MET A 206 -2.07 14.11 -6.96
N ILE A 207 -1.53 13.35 -7.90
CA ILE A 207 -1.79 13.45 -9.34
C ILE A 207 -2.30 12.11 -9.88
N THR A 208 -2.90 12.16 -11.04
CA THR A 208 -3.43 10.97 -11.71
C THR A 208 -2.29 10.15 -12.31
N PRO A 209 -2.17 8.86 -12.00
CA PRO A 209 -1.16 7.98 -12.57
C PRO A 209 -1.13 8.01 -14.11
N GLY A 210 0.07 8.10 -14.65
CA GLY A 210 0.33 8.28 -16.09
C GLY A 210 0.44 9.72 -16.55
N THR A 211 0.37 10.69 -15.62
CA THR A 211 0.53 12.13 -15.93
C THR A 211 1.84 12.74 -15.39
N GLY A 212 2.61 11.95 -14.65
CA GLY A 212 3.86 12.36 -14.01
C GLY A 212 5.11 11.76 -14.65
N LEU A 213 6.11 11.50 -13.82
CA LEU A 213 7.44 11.05 -14.22
C LEU A 213 7.58 9.52 -14.31
N VAL A 214 6.68 8.75 -13.66
CA VAL A 214 6.77 7.28 -13.63
C VAL A 214 6.42 6.70 -14.99
N ASP A 215 7.36 5.96 -15.60
CA ASP A 215 7.11 5.15 -16.79
C ASP A 215 6.43 3.83 -16.38
N PHE A 216 5.10 3.85 -16.22
CA PHE A 216 4.33 2.66 -15.87
C PHE A 216 4.44 1.54 -16.90
N HIS A 217 4.62 1.83 -18.19
CA HIS A 217 4.84 0.79 -19.20
C HIS A 217 6.15 0.04 -18.92
N ARG A 218 7.22 0.77 -18.60
CA ARG A 218 8.50 0.16 -18.25
C ARG A 218 8.43 -0.59 -16.92
N ILE A 219 7.80 -0.02 -15.89
CA ILE A 219 7.58 -0.66 -14.58
C ILE A 219 6.85 -2.00 -14.75
N PHE A 220 5.73 -2.01 -15.46
CA PHE A 220 4.97 -3.25 -15.66
C PHE A 220 5.67 -4.26 -16.57
N SER A 221 6.47 -3.81 -17.55
CA SER A 221 7.34 -4.70 -18.32
C SER A 221 8.35 -5.43 -17.42
N ILE A 222 9.06 -4.70 -16.53
CA ILE A 222 10.01 -5.29 -15.58
C ILE A 222 9.33 -6.31 -14.66
N LEU A 223 8.14 -5.99 -14.14
CA LEU A 223 7.36 -6.90 -13.31
C LEU A 223 6.94 -8.16 -14.05
N ASN A 224 6.46 -8.01 -15.30
CA ASN A 224 6.07 -9.15 -16.14
C ASN A 224 7.25 -10.08 -16.43
N ASP A 225 8.40 -9.51 -16.82
CA ASP A 225 9.63 -10.27 -17.11
C ASP A 225 10.13 -11.05 -15.88
N ALA A 226 9.86 -10.52 -14.66
CA ALA A 226 10.16 -11.19 -13.40
C ALA A 226 9.08 -12.19 -12.94
N GLY A 227 8.00 -12.38 -13.71
CA GLY A 227 6.91 -13.29 -13.37
C GLY A 227 6.00 -12.80 -12.24
N PHE A 228 5.90 -11.48 -12.04
CA PHE A 228 5.04 -10.89 -10.99
C PHE A 228 3.58 -11.29 -11.18
N SER A 229 2.97 -11.73 -10.08
CA SER A 229 1.53 -12.00 -9.96
C SER A 229 1.06 -11.52 -8.60
N GLY A 230 0.47 -10.33 -8.55
CA GLY A 230 0.07 -9.73 -7.27
C GLY A 230 -0.85 -8.52 -7.43
N PRO A 231 -1.29 -7.95 -6.30
CA PRO A 231 -2.12 -6.76 -6.30
C PRO A 231 -1.32 -5.48 -6.62
N CYS A 232 -2.02 -4.57 -7.29
CA CYS A 232 -1.55 -3.24 -7.62
C CYS A 232 -2.63 -2.24 -7.19
N TRP A 233 -2.35 -1.46 -6.14
CA TRP A 233 -3.33 -0.53 -5.56
C TRP A 233 -3.01 0.92 -5.92
N VAL A 234 -3.96 1.60 -6.55
CA VAL A 234 -3.90 3.06 -6.74
C VAL A 234 -3.94 3.74 -5.38
N GLU A 235 -2.94 4.58 -5.08
CA GLU A 235 -2.83 5.26 -3.79
C GLU A 235 -3.12 6.76 -3.89
N CYS A 236 -2.77 7.40 -4.99
CA CYS A 236 -2.97 8.83 -5.20
C CYS A 236 -3.70 9.08 -6.51
N LEU A 237 -4.54 10.11 -6.50
CA LEU A 237 -5.26 10.62 -7.65
C LEU A 237 -5.29 12.15 -7.57
N GLY A 238 -5.45 12.81 -8.71
CA GLY A 238 -5.79 14.22 -8.78
C GLY A 238 -7.26 14.46 -8.38
N GLY A 239 -7.63 15.74 -8.31
CA GLY A 239 -8.96 16.18 -7.93
C GLY A 239 -9.07 16.57 -6.45
N LYS A 240 -10.09 17.38 -6.12
CA LYS A 240 -10.37 17.87 -4.75
C LYS A 240 -11.78 17.51 -4.32
N THR A 241 -12.72 17.56 -5.22
CA THR A 241 -14.12 17.17 -4.95
C THR A 241 -14.31 15.68 -5.24
N VAL A 242 -15.31 15.07 -4.61
CA VAL A 242 -15.66 13.65 -4.85
C VAL A 242 -15.87 13.38 -6.36
N ALA A 243 -16.55 14.30 -7.05
CA ALA A 243 -16.81 14.16 -8.48
C ALA A 243 -15.52 14.17 -9.31
N GLU A 244 -14.60 15.09 -9.04
CA GLU A 244 -13.30 15.16 -9.72
C GLU A 244 -12.48 13.90 -9.46
N ILE A 245 -12.36 13.48 -8.19
CA ILE A 245 -11.60 12.27 -7.81
C ILE A 245 -12.19 11.03 -8.48
N ASN A 246 -13.53 10.92 -8.55
CA ASN A 246 -14.21 9.81 -9.22
C ASN A 246 -13.89 9.76 -10.73
N GLU A 247 -13.80 10.89 -11.40
CA GLU A 247 -13.41 10.94 -12.82
C GLU A 247 -11.91 10.56 -13.01
N GLU A 248 -11.02 11.02 -12.12
CA GLU A 248 -9.62 10.62 -12.16
C GLU A 248 -9.43 9.12 -11.86
N ALA A 249 -10.24 8.54 -10.96
CA ALA A 249 -10.25 7.10 -10.69
C ALA A 249 -10.65 6.29 -11.94
N LYS A 250 -11.69 6.73 -12.68
CA LYS A 250 -12.11 6.09 -13.95
C LYS A 250 -11.03 6.17 -15.03
N LYS A 251 -10.37 7.33 -15.17
CA LYS A 251 -9.25 7.51 -16.10
C LYS A 251 -8.11 6.57 -15.76
N THR A 252 -7.74 6.50 -14.48
CA THR A 252 -6.67 5.63 -13.97
C THR A 252 -6.99 4.16 -14.20
N TYR A 253 -8.22 3.71 -13.92
CA TYR A 253 -8.63 2.34 -14.17
C TYR A 253 -8.47 1.94 -15.64
N ARG A 254 -8.93 2.78 -16.57
CA ARG A 254 -8.76 2.56 -18.01
C ARG A 254 -7.30 2.51 -18.42
N PHE A 255 -6.51 3.48 -17.97
CA PHE A 255 -5.06 3.55 -18.23
C PHE A 255 -4.35 2.28 -17.75
N LEU A 256 -4.56 1.87 -16.49
CA LEU A 256 -3.91 0.68 -15.94
C LEU A 256 -4.35 -0.62 -16.64
N THR A 257 -5.63 -0.73 -17.00
CA THR A 257 -6.13 -1.89 -17.75
C THR A 257 -5.44 -1.99 -19.12
N GLU A 258 -5.21 -0.86 -19.80
CA GLU A 258 -4.48 -0.82 -21.06
C GLU A 258 -3.00 -1.17 -20.88
N VAL A 259 -2.32 -0.60 -19.86
CA VAL A 259 -0.90 -0.88 -19.57
C VAL A 259 -0.68 -2.36 -19.23
N VAL A 260 -1.51 -2.91 -18.33
CA VAL A 260 -1.43 -4.33 -17.92
C VAL A 260 -1.78 -5.28 -19.05
N GLY A 261 -2.72 -4.92 -19.91
CA GLY A 261 -3.13 -5.74 -21.06
C GLY A 261 -2.10 -5.81 -22.20
N ARG A 262 -1.07 -4.96 -22.18
CA ARG A 262 0.02 -4.92 -23.19
C ARG A 262 1.25 -5.73 -22.80
N VAL A 263 1.34 -6.22 -21.56
CA VAL A 263 2.48 -7.01 -21.02
C VAL A 263 2.00 -8.45 -20.62
#